data_6e43ffe93159e64c99eab2e71101c910
#
_entry.id   6e43ffe93159e64c99eab2e71101c910
#
_cell.length_a   1.000
_cell.length_b   1.000
_cell.length_c   1.000
_cell.angle_alpha   90.00
_cell.angle_beta   90.00
_cell.angle_gamma   90.00
#
_symmetry.space_group_name_H-M   'P 1'
#
loop_
_entity.id
_entity.type
_entity.pdbx_description
1 polymer ?
#
loop_
_entity_poly.entity_id
_entity_poly.type
_entity_poly.pdbx_seq_one_letter_code
_entity_poly.pdbx_strand_id
1 'polypeptide(L)'
;TYREKTGSELPPEEYFDFDTRSVFPGPTRLKTDFTRFFPDGVEPEASFDEWGIGSVPTLYEIPDFKYHPLGTATTVAEIDAYPWPDFDAPYRYEGVRTQVATFHKRGYAVCGEMYQTLFETAWLMRDMQAFLMDMMLNEELTHAICERIAQIRVGQARQYALAGVDILRLGDDIVSQQGLMFSK
;
A
#
# COMPACT_ATOMS: atom_id res chain seq x y z
N THR A 1 15.71 -19.75 3.31
CA THR A 1 15.05 -18.64 4.04
C THR A 1 15.88 -18.16 5.24
N TYR A 2 15.52 -17.01 5.83
CA TYR A 2 16.12 -16.50 7.07
C TYR A 2 16.06 -17.54 8.21
N ARG A 3 14.89 -18.12 8.45
CA ARG A 3 14.67 -19.13 9.50
C ARG A 3 15.54 -20.38 9.32
N GLU A 4 15.69 -20.86 8.11
CA GLU A 4 16.57 -21.99 7.78
C GLU A 4 18.04 -21.69 8.09
N LYS A 5 18.48 -20.45 7.86
CA LYS A 5 19.89 -20.04 8.09
C LYS A 5 20.22 -19.74 9.54
N THR A 6 19.26 -19.18 10.28
CA THR A 6 19.49 -18.75 11.69
C THR A 6 18.95 -19.72 12.72
N GLY A 7 18.01 -20.57 12.35
CA GLY A 7 17.26 -21.43 13.29
C GLY A 7 16.35 -20.64 14.24
N SER A 8 16.16 -19.33 14.00
CA SER A 8 15.41 -18.45 14.89
C SER A 8 13.97 -18.26 14.42
N GLU A 9 13.04 -18.25 15.38
CA GLU A 9 11.64 -17.87 15.19
C GLU A 9 11.40 -16.37 15.42
N LEU A 10 12.39 -15.63 15.93
CA LEU A 10 12.29 -14.19 16.12
C LEU A 10 12.23 -13.49 14.75
N PRO A 11 11.52 -12.37 14.62
CA PRO A 11 11.62 -11.55 13.41
C PRO A 11 13.04 -11.00 13.23
N PRO A 12 13.49 -10.74 11.99
CA PRO A 12 14.86 -10.30 11.69
C PRO A 12 15.32 -9.10 12.53
N GLU A 13 14.45 -8.11 12.70
CA GLU A 13 14.74 -6.90 13.48
C GLU A 13 14.99 -7.18 14.96
N GLU A 14 14.42 -8.24 15.51
CA GLU A 14 14.71 -8.66 16.89
C GLU A 14 15.95 -9.53 16.97
N TYR A 15 16.13 -10.43 16.01
CA TYR A 15 17.29 -11.33 15.98
C TYR A 15 18.60 -10.58 15.77
N PHE A 16 18.61 -9.59 14.87
CA PHE A 16 19.79 -8.76 14.58
C PHE A 16 19.86 -7.50 15.46
N ASP A 17 18.91 -7.33 16.38
CA ASP A 17 18.80 -6.17 17.28
C ASP A 17 18.94 -4.83 16.55
N PHE A 18 18.07 -4.61 15.55
CA PHE A 18 18.03 -3.35 14.83
C PHE A 18 17.60 -2.20 15.76
N ASP A 19 18.12 -1.00 15.53
CA ASP A 19 17.78 0.20 16.29
C ASP A 19 16.34 0.68 16.07
N THR A 20 15.67 0.14 15.06
CA THR A 20 14.31 0.52 14.66
C THR A 20 13.31 -0.62 14.81
N ARG A 21 12.04 -0.26 15.02
CA ARG A 21 10.89 -1.18 15.01
C ARG A 21 9.80 -0.65 14.09
N SER A 22 9.28 -1.51 13.24
CA SER A 22 8.21 -1.16 12.30
C SER A 22 6.83 -1.34 12.94
N VAL A 23 5.93 -0.41 12.65
CA VAL A 23 4.52 -0.47 13.03
C VAL A 23 3.62 -0.26 11.81
N PHE A 24 2.47 -0.92 11.84
CA PHE A 24 1.48 -0.92 10.77
C PHE A 24 0.10 -0.56 11.31
N PRO A 25 -0.78 0.04 10.49
CA PRO A 25 -2.17 0.27 10.90
C PRO A 25 -2.85 -1.04 11.27
N GLY A 26 -3.76 -1.00 12.20
CA GLY A 26 -4.65 -2.14 12.47
C GLY A 26 -5.54 -2.44 11.26
N PRO A 27 -6.22 -3.59 11.25
CA PRO A 27 -7.06 -4.00 10.13
C PRO A 27 -8.24 -3.04 9.91
N THR A 28 -8.65 -2.91 8.65
CA THR A 28 -9.87 -2.16 8.30
C THR A 28 -11.14 -2.84 8.87
N ARG A 29 -12.14 -2.03 9.16
CA ARG A 29 -13.51 -2.50 9.47
C ARG A 29 -14.40 -2.53 8.23
N LEU A 30 -13.94 -1.96 7.12
CA LEU A 30 -14.65 -2.01 5.86
C LEU A 30 -14.68 -3.46 5.33
N LYS A 31 -15.79 -3.82 4.72
CA LYS A 31 -15.95 -5.11 4.05
C LYS A 31 -16.44 -4.83 2.64
N THR A 32 -15.48 -4.67 1.75
CA THR A 32 -15.75 -4.38 0.34
C THR A 32 -15.62 -5.67 -0.46
N ASP A 33 -16.65 -5.97 -1.25
CA ASP A 33 -16.55 -7.00 -2.28
C ASP A 33 -15.97 -6.36 -3.54
N PHE A 34 -14.70 -6.65 -3.81
CA PHE A 34 -13.99 -6.13 -4.98
C PHE A 34 -14.25 -6.95 -6.25
N THR A 35 -14.79 -8.17 -6.16
CA THR A 35 -15.06 -9.02 -7.33
C THR A 35 -16.01 -8.35 -8.33
N ARG A 36 -16.87 -7.44 -7.85
CA ARG A 36 -17.80 -6.66 -8.68
C ARG A 36 -17.14 -5.75 -9.73
N PHE A 37 -15.85 -5.44 -9.57
CA PHE A 37 -15.08 -4.64 -10.54
C PHE A 37 -14.50 -5.50 -11.68
N PHE A 38 -14.69 -6.82 -11.63
CA PHE A 38 -14.14 -7.77 -12.59
C PHE A 38 -15.27 -8.62 -13.19
N PRO A 39 -16.03 -8.07 -14.15
CA PRO A 39 -17.22 -8.73 -14.71
C PRO A 39 -16.92 -10.05 -15.42
N ASP A 40 -15.69 -10.23 -15.92
CA ASP A 40 -15.24 -11.47 -16.53
C ASP A 40 -14.86 -12.55 -15.51
N GLY A 41 -15.02 -12.24 -14.20
CA GLY A 41 -14.69 -13.13 -13.10
C GLY A 41 -13.24 -13.03 -12.65
N VAL A 42 -12.94 -13.72 -11.56
CA VAL A 42 -11.61 -13.79 -10.94
C VAL A 42 -11.23 -15.25 -10.71
N GLU A 43 -9.94 -15.55 -10.71
CA GLU A 43 -9.45 -16.89 -10.39
C GLU A 43 -9.77 -17.26 -8.93
N PRO A 44 -10.05 -18.55 -8.64
CA PRO A 44 -10.41 -18.98 -7.28
C PRO A 44 -9.33 -18.68 -6.23
N GLU A 45 -8.07 -18.65 -6.64
CA GLU A 45 -6.91 -18.37 -5.80
C GLU A 45 -6.61 -16.86 -5.64
N ALA A 46 -7.35 -16.00 -6.34
CA ALA A 46 -7.15 -14.56 -6.27
C ALA A 46 -7.48 -14.02 -4.87
N SER A 47 -6.63 -13.14 -4.38
CA SER A 47 -6.83 -12.38 -3.15
C SER A 47 -6.76 -10.89 -3.43
N PHE A 48 -7.52 -10.10 -2.67
CA PHE A 48 -7.59 -8.65 -2.82
C PHE A 48 -7.06 -7.96 -1.56
N ASP A 49 -6.27 -6.94 -1.76
CA ASP A 49 -5.86 -6.05 -0.68
C ASP A 49 -6.95 -5.00 -0.37
N GLU A 50 -6.65 -4.08 0.55
CA GLU A 50 -7.60 -3.03 0.95
C GLU A 50 -7.84 -1.97 -0.14
N TRP A 51 -6.95 -1.86 -1.14
CA TRP A 51 -7.13 -1.03 -2.33
C TRP A 51 -7.98 -1.72 -3.41
N GLY A 52 -8.32 -2.99 -3.22
CA GLY A 52 -8.98 -3.80 -4.23
C GLY A 52 -8.05 -4.30 -5.33
N ILE A 53 -6.74 -4.16 -5.14
CA ILE A 53 -5.75 -4.72 -6.04
C ILE A 53 -5.73 -6.23 -5.83
N GLY A 54 -5.98 -6.98 -6.89
CA GLY A 54 -6.04 -8.42 -6.82
C GLY A 54 -4.77 -9.08 -7.32
N SER A 55 -4.32 -10.09 -6.58
CA SER A 55 -3.15 -10.88 -6.94
C SER A 55 -3.42 -12.37 -6.87
N VAL A 56 -2.65 -13.14 -7.64
CA VAL A 56 -2.64 -14.61 -7.60
C VAL A 56 -1.27 -15.10 -7.13
N PRO A 57 -1.22 -16.21 -6.38
CA PRO A 57 0.04 -16.82 -5.98
C PRO A 57 0.86 -17.25 -7.21
N THR A 58 2.18 -17.09 -7.14
CA THR A 58 3.11 -17.62 -8.13
C THR A 58 3.99 -18.73 -7.51
N LEU A 59 4.79 -19.37 -8.32
CA LEU A 59 5.85 -20.29 -7.84
C LEU A 59 6.99 -19.55 -7.12
N TYR A 60 7.00 -18.24 -7.23
CA TYR A 60 7.97 -17.33 -6.58
C TYR A 60 7.31 -16.65 -5.39
N GLU A 61 8.12 -16.02 -4.52
CA GLU A 61 7.62 -15.31 -3.34
C GLU A 61 6.86 -14.01 -3.68
N ILE A 62 6.99 -13.52 -4.92
CA ILE A 62 6.30 -12.30 -5.39
C ILE A 62 4.99 -12.71 -6.08
N PRO A 63 3.83 -12.22 -5.60
CA PRO A 63 2.56 -12.49 -6.24
C PRO A 63 2.45 -11.80 -7.61
N ASP A 64 1.65 -12.36 -8.51
CA ASP A 64 1.28 -11.71 -9.76
C ASP A 64 0.07 -10.78 -9.54
N PHE A 65 0.29 -9.46 -9.66
CA PHE A 65 -0.75 -8.44 -9.57
C PHE A 65 -1.54 -8.38 -10.88
N LYS A 66 -2.64 -9.09 -10.93
CA LYS A 66 -3.40 -9.36 -12.15
C LYS A 66 -4.70 -8.58 -12.26
N TYR A 67 -5.25 -8.14 -11.13
CA TYR A 67 -6.56 -7.53 -11.08
C TYR A 67 -6.47 -6.07 -10.65
N HIS A 68 -6.78 -5.16 -11.58
CA HIS A 68 -6.65 -3.72 -11.45
C HIS A 68 -8.05 -3.09 -11.35
N PRO A 69 -8.52 -2.71 -10.15
CA PRO A 69 -9.94 -2.36 -9.94
C PRO A 69 -10.41 -1.11 -10.69
N LEU A 70 -9.49 -0.25 -11.08
CA LEU A 70 -9.77 0.94 -11.92
C LEU A 70 -9.39 0.72 -13.39
N GLY A 71 -9.04 -0.51 -13.80
CA GLY A 71 -8.58 -0.84 -15.13
C GLY A 71 -9.53 -0.44 -16.26
N THR A 72 -10.84 -0.46 -16.01
CA THR A 72 -11.89 -0.09 -16.96
C THR A 72 -12.51 1.28 -16.73
N ALA A 73 -12.09 2.02 -15.69
CA ALA A 73 -12.63 3.35 -15.41
C ALA A 73 -12.29 4.34 -16.53
N THR A 74 -13.23 5.17 -16.93
CA THR A 74 -13.10 6.15 -18.02
C THR A 74 -13.43 7.57 -17.62
N THR A 75 -13.99 7.76 -16.41
CA THR A 75 -14.45 9.05 -15.92
C THR A 75 -14.00 9.31 -14.49
N VAL A 76 -13.83 10.58 -14.12
CA VAL A 76 -13.56 11.02 -12.75
C VAL A 76 -14.67 10.60 -11.80
N ALA A 77 -15.93 10.60 -12.25
CA ALA A 77 -17.05 10.17 -11.43
C ALA A 77 -16.94 8.70 -10.98
N GLU A 78 -16.36 7.82 -11.81
CA GLU A 78 -16.09 6.43 -11.43
C GLU A 78 -14.98 6.35 -10.37
N ILE A 79 -13.97 7.21 -10.47
CA ILE A 79 -12.90 7.33 -9.46
C ILE A 79 -13.49 7.81 -8.12
N ASP A 80 -14.35 8.83 -8.14
CA ASP A 80 -14.99 9.38 -6.94
C ASP A 80 -15.93 8.35 -6.26
N ALA A 81 -16.61 7.53 -7.05
CA ALA A 81 -17.53 6.50 -6.57
C ALA A 81 -16.82 5.21 -6.10
N TYR A 82 -15.52 5.09 -6.27
CA TYR A 82 -14.75 3.91 -5.86
C TYR A 82 -14.73 3.78 -4.32
N PRO A 83 -14.86 2.56 -3.75
CA PRO A 83 -14.83 2.32 -2.31
C PRO A 83 -13.39 2.35 -1.76
N TRP A 84 -12.82 3.52 -1.66
CA TRP A 84 -11.46 3.75 -1.21
C TRP A 84 -11.21 3.23 0.21
N PRO A 85 -9.97 2.76 0.53
CA PRO A 85 -9.62 2.28 1.85
C PRO A 85 -9.57 3.42 2.89
N ASP A 86 -9.76 3.05 4.16
CA ASP A 86 -9.81 3.98 5.30
C ASP A 86 -8.49 4.03 6.09
N PHE A 87 -7.34 4.11 5.39
CA PHE A 87 -6.03 4.16 6.06
C PHE A 87 -5.85 5.37 6.98
N ASP A 88 -6.66 6.39 6.85
CA ASP A 88 -6.67 7.58 7.70
C ASP A 88 -7.58 7.47 8.94
N ALA A 89 -8.31 6.36 9.09
CA ALA A 89 -9.24 6.17 10.19
C ALA A 89 -8.53 6.04 11.56
N PRO A 90 -8.86 6.85 12.57
CA PRO A 90 -8.12 6.89 13.85
C PRO A 90 -8.11 5.56 14.60
N TYR A 91 -9.16 4.73 14.50
CA TYR A 91 -9.27 3.47 15.20
C TYR A 91 -8.17 2.47 14.81
N ARG A 92 -7.63 2.59 13.60
CA ARG A 92 -6.56 1.73 13.09
C ARG A 92 -5.23 1.95 13.81
N TYR A 93 -5.08 3.09 14.52
CA TYR A 93 -3.85 3.51 15.18
C TYR A 93 -3.88 3.40 16.71
N GLU A 94 -4.97 2.89 17.30
CA GLU A 94 -5.06 2.66 18.74
C GLU A 94 -3.99 1.68 19.22
N GLY A 95 -3.82 0.55 18.51
CA GLY A 95 -2.76 -0.42 18.78
C GLY A 95 -1.35 0.13 18.48
N VAL A 96 -1.21 0.95 17.45
CA VAL A 96 0.06 1.59 17.06
C VAL A 96 0.58 2.46 18.20
N ARG A 97 -0.25 3.30 18.81
CA ARG A 97 0.13 4.15 19.94
C ARG A 97 0.71 3.34 21.11
N THR A 98 0.10 2.19 21.40
CA THR A 98 0.58 1.30 22.47
C THR A 98 1.92 0.67 22.12
N GLN A 99 2.10 0.24 20.87
CA GLN A 99 3.36 -0.33 20.37
C GLN A 99 4.49 0.71 20.41
N VAL A 100 4.23 1.93 19.90
CA VAL A 100 5.19 3.05 19.93
C VAL A 100 5.66 3.31 21.35
N ALA A 101 4.74 3.48 22.31
CA ALA A 101 5.09 3.71 23.71
C ALA A 101 5.92 2.57 24.30
N THR A 102 5.66 1.33 23.89
CA THR A 102 6.39 0.14 24.34
C THR A 102 7.81 0.10 23.78
N PHE A 103 7.97 0.39 22.48
CA PHE A 103 9.28 0.41 21.82
C PHE A 103 10.15 1.56 22.31
N HIS A 104 9.59 2.76 22.51
CA HIS A 104 10.31 3.89 23.11
C HIS A 104 10.84 3.59 24.52
N LYS A 105 10.06 2.90 25.36
CA LYS A 105 10.55 2.46 26.69
C LYS A 105 11.73 1.50 26.62
N ARG A 106 11.87 0.77 25.52
CA ARG A 106 12.98 -0.15 25.24
C ARG A 106 14.15 0.54 24.53
N GLY A 107 14.04 1.82 24.19
CA GLY A 107 15.09 2.61 23.53
C GLY A 107 15.12 2.52 22.00
N TYR A 108 14.10 1.94 21.35
CA TYR A 108 14.04 1.84 19.90
C TYR A 108 13.37 3.06 19.25
N ALA A 109 13.88 3.46 18.09
CA ALA A 109 13.15 4.35 17.19
C ALA A 109 12.04 3.58 16.45
N VAL A 110 10.90 4.22 16.20
CA VAL A 110 9.73 3.56 15.61
C VAL A 110 9.43 4.09 14.21
N CYS A 111 9.35 3.17 13.25
CA CYS A 111 9.01 3.46 11.86
C CYS A 111 7.53 3.15 11.58
N GLY A 112 6.78 4.13 11.11
CA GLY A 112 5.48 3.93 10.47
C GLY A 112 5.67 3.55 9.01
N GLU A 113 5.16 2.40 8.59
CA GLU A 113 5.41 1.86 7.26
C GLU A 113 4.30 2.27 6.27
N MET A 114 4.71 2.80 5.12
CA MET A 114 3.84 3.24 4.02
C MET A 114 4.45 2.80 2.68
N TYR A 115 4.31 1.50 2.37
CA TYR A 115 4.76 0.96 1.08
C TYR A 115 3.79 1.32 -0.04
N GLN A 116 4.31 1.30 -1.28
CA GLN A 116 3.52 1.60 -2.49
C GLN A 116 2.76 2.92 -2.32
N THR A 117 3.52 4.02 -2.13
CA THR A 117 2.95 5.24 -1.57
C THR A 117 1.99 5.93 -2.53
N LEU A 118 2.39 6.20 -3.77
CA LEU A 118 1.58 6.95 -4.75
C LEU A 118 1.61 6.30 -6.12
N PHE A 119 2.76 6.30 -6.78
CA PHE A 119 2.91 5.83 -8.16
C PHE A 119 2.62 4.34 -8.27
N GLU A 120 3.19 3.51 -7.39
CA GLU A 120 2.94 2.08 -7.40
C GLU A 120 1.46 1.77 -7.12
N THR A 121 0.85 2.39 -6.13
CA THR A 121 -0.58 2.20 -5.86
C THR A 121 -1.41 2.61 -7.08
N ALA A 122 -1.10 3.74 -7.73
CA ALA A 122 -1.86 4.23 -8.86
C ALA A 122 -1.82 3.25 -10.05
N TRP A 123 -0.64 2.80 -10.45
CA TRP A 123 -0.55 1.85 -11.56
C TRP A 123 -1.04 0.44 -11.19
N LEU A 124 -0.89 0.00 -9.95
CA LEU A 124 -1.48 -1.26 -9.48
C LEU A 124 -3.02 -1.22 -9.51
N MET A 125 -3.62 -0.08 -9.23
CA MET A 125 -5.07 0.09 -9.34
C MET A 125 -5.56 0.23 -10.79
N ARG A 126 -4.75 0.83 -11.67
CA ARG A 126 -5.15 1.19 -13.04
C ARG A 126 -4.71 0.20 -14.12
N ASP A 127 -3.69 -0.63 -13.89
CA ASP A 127 -2.77 -1.28 -14.82
C ASP A 127 -1.64 -0.34 -15.24
N MET A 128 -0.41 -0.84 -15.26
CA MET A 128 0.77 0.01 -15.52
C MET A 128 0.74 0.63 -16.91
N GLN A 129 0.39 -0.15 -17.95
CA GLN A 129 0.36 0.37 -19.31
C GLN A 129 -0.74 1.44 -19.47
N ALA A 130 -1.93 1.15 -18.94
CA ALA A 130 -3.04 2.09 -18.98
C ALA A 130 -2.71 3.39 -18.22
N PHE A 131 -2.11 3.28 -17.02
CA PHE A 131 -1.74 4.44 -16.21
C PHE A 131 -0.71 5.33 -16.90
N LEU A 132 0.36 4.74 -17.47
CA LEU A 132 1.37 5.49 -18.20
C LEU A 132 0.81 6.17 -19.48
N MET A 133 -0.14 5.51 -20.15
CA MET A 133 -0.86 6.12 -21.29
C MET A 133 -1.75 7.28 -20.83
N ASP A 134 -2.48 7.12 -19.73
CA ASP A 134 -3.35 8.16 -19.19
C ASP A 134 -2.58 9.41 -18.76
N MET A 135 -1.37 9.26 -18.24
CA MET A 135 -0.48 10.40 -17.93
C MET A 135 -0.24 11.31 -19.14
N MET A 136 -0.36 10.79 -20.36
CA MET A 136 -0.15 11.52 -21.60
C MET A 136 -1.45 11.90 -22.31
N LEU A 137 -2.49 11.10 -22.19
CA LEU A 137 -3.69 11.17 -23.01
C LEU A 137 -4.96 11.53 -22.22
N ASN A 138 -4.93 11.34 -20.90
CA ASN A 138 -6.07 11.54 -20.00
C ASN A 138 -5.62 12.08 -18.63
N GLU A 139 -5.01 13.26 -18.66
CA GLU A 139 -4.43 13.90 -17.47
C GLU A 139 -5.47 14.08 -16.34
N GLU A 140 -6.73 14.34 -16.67
CA GLU A 140 -7.79 14.54 -15.68
C GLU A 140 -8.04 13.26 -14.85
N LEU A 141 -8.11 12.11 -15.52
CA LEU A 141 -8.30 10.81 -14.85
C LEU A 141 -7.09 10.46 -14.01
N THR A 142 -5.89 10.62 -14.53
CA THR A 142 -4.63 10.40 -13.83
C THR A 142 -4.54 11.25 -12.57
N HIS A 143 -4.86 12.55 -12.71
CA HIS A 143 -4.86 13.48 -11.59
C HIS A 143 -5.88 13.06 -10.51
N ALA A 144 -7.09 12.68 -10.90
CA ALA A 144 -8.11 12.23 -9.94
C ALA A 144 -7.66 11.00 -9.14
N ILE A 145 -7.06 10.00 -9.81
CA ILE A 145 -6.52 8.81 -9.15
C ILE A 145 -5.41 9.20 -8.15
N CYS A 146 -4.40 9.95 -8.62
CA CYS A 146 -3.25 10.34 -7.80
C CYS A 146 -3.66 11.21 -6.62
N GLU A 147 -4.55 12.19 -6.83
CA GLU A 147 -5.04 13.09 -5.78
C GLU A 147 -5.77 12.30 -4.68
N ARG A 148 -6.61 11.34 -5.07
CA ARG A 148 -7.34 10.53 -4.09
C ARG A 148 -6.41 9.65 -3.27
N ILE A 149 -5.44 8.99 -3.90
CA ILE A 149 -4.42 8.21 -3.20
C ILE A 149 -3.61 9.12 -2.26
N ALA A 150 -3.16 10.28 -2.75
CA ALA A 150 -2.37 11.23 -1.96
C ALA A 150 -3.13 11.71 -0.71
N GLN A 151 -4.43 12.03 -0.82
CA GLN A 151 -5.27 12.42 0.33
C GLN A 151 -5.30 11.34 1.40
N ILE A 152 -5.49 10.07 1.01
CA ILE A 152 -5.49 8.93 1.92
C ILE A 152 -4.11 8.76 2.58
N ARG A 153 -3.03 8.85 1.80
CA ARG A 153 -1.66 8.70 2.31
C ARG A 153 -1.24 9.83 3.24
N VAL A 154 -1.64 11.06 2.95
CA VAL A 154 -1.45 12.21 3.86
C VAL A 154 -2.23 12.01 5.16
N GLY A 155 -3.47 11.53 5.07
CA GLY A 155 -4.26 11.15 6.25
C GLY A 155 -3.58 10.06 7.07
N GLN A 156 -3.07 9.01 6.43
CA GLN A 156 -2.29 7.93 7.05
C GLN A 156 -1.04 8.48 7.76
N ALA A 157 -0.25 9.32 7.08
CA ALA A 157 0.94 9.94 7.67
C ALA A 157 0.61 10.77 8.91
N ARG A 158 -0.51 11.52 8.86
CA ARG A 158 -1.01 12.29 10.02
C ARG A 158 -1.34 11.38 11.20
N GLN A 159 -1.98 10.24 10.97
CA GLN A 159 -2.29 9.29 12.04
C GLN A 159 -1.02 8.67 12.66
N TYR A 160 -0.02 8.34 11.86
CA TYR A 160 1.28 7.90 12.37
C TYR A 160 1.95 8.98 13.22
N ALA A 161 1.96 10.23 12.76
CA ALA A 161 2.50 11.34 13.55
C ALA A 161 1.78 11.51 14.89
N LEU A 162 0.43 11.42 14.90
CA LEU A 162 -0.38 11.44 16.12
C LEU A 162 -0.14 10.24 17.04
N ALA A 163 0.27 9.11 16.47
CA ALA A 163 0.65 7.92 17.24
C ALA A 163 2.05 8.03 17.85
N GLY A 164 2.87 9.01 17.41
CA GLY A 164 4.19 9.29 17.96
C GLY A 164 5.32 8.50 17.31
N VAL A 165 5.21 8.06 16.05
CA VAL A 165 6.32 7.42 15.34
C VAL A 165 7.43 8.44 15.08
N ASP A 166 8.68 7.98 15.05
CA ASP A 166 9.86 8.83 14.84
C ASP A 166 10.17 9.01 13.35
N ILE A 167 9.86 7.99 12.54
CA ILE A 167 10.20 7.92 11.11
C ILE A 167 8.95 7.47 10.33
N LEU A 168 8.69 8.10 9.19
CA LEU A 168 7.80 7.57 8.16
C LEU A 168 8.66 6.96 7.06
N ARG A 169 8.50 5.66 6.82
CA ARG A 169 9.16 4.99 5.71
C ARG A 169 8.20 4.91 4.53
N LEU A 170 8.60 5.55 3.45
CA LEU A 170 7.88 5.55 2.18
C LEU A 170 8.60 4.59 1.21
N GLY A 171 7.84 3.87 0.41
CA GLY A 171 8.35 3.07 -0.69
C GLY A 171 7.54 3.34 -1.94
N ASP A 172 8.21 3.67 -3.06
CA ASP A 172 7.54 3.92 -4.33
C ASP A 172 8.53 3.73 -5.47
N ASP A 173 8.35 2.72 -6.30
CA ASP A 173 9.27 2.37 -7.38
C ASP A 173 8.98 3.20 -8.64
N ILE A 174 9.64 4.35 -8.73
CA ILE A 174 9.54 5.28 -9.87
C ILE A 174 10.70 5.20 -10.86
N VAL A 175 11.65 4.30 -10.58
CA VAL A 175 12.90 4.16 -11.33
C VAL A 175 13.07 2.73 -11.81
N SER A 176 13.35 2.55 -13.10
CA SER A 176 13.80 1.28 -13.65
C SER A 176 15.33 1.14 -13.54
N GLN A 177 15.86 -0.02 -13.92
CA GLN A 177 17.31 -0.22 -14.03
C GLN A 177 18.00 0.71 -15.06
N GLN A 178 17.23 1.33 -15.95
CA GLN A 178 17.73 2.20 -17.01
C GLN A 178 17.52 3.69 -16.72
N GLY A 179 16.74 4.05 -15.71
CA GLY A 179 16.42 5.44 -15.36
C GLY A 179 14.99 5.62 -14.88
N LEU A 180 14.55 6.87 -14.78
CA LEU A 180 13.15 7.19 -14.44
C LEU A 180 12.20 6.58 -15.48
N MET A 181 11.05 6.08 -15.02
CA MET A 181 10.02 5.50 -15.89
C MET A 181 9.25 6.58 -16.66
N PHE A 182 9.31 7.82 -16.22
CA PHE A 182 8.66 8.98 -16.85
C PHE A 182 9.53 10.23 -16.70
N SER A 183 9.31 11.23 -17.55
CA SER A 183 10.00 12.53 -17.46
C SER A 183 9.48 13.38 -16.30
N LYS A 184 10.31 14.34 -15.88
CA LYS A 184 9.92 15.34 -14.89
C LYS A 184 8.87 16.28 -15.45
#